data_3c5c720679e87826490930b4ea97af1f
#
_entry.id   3c5c720679e87826490930b4ea97af1f
#
_cell.length_a   1.000
_cell.length_b   1.000
_cell.length_c   1.000
_cell.angle_alpha   90.00
_cell.angle_beta   90.00
_cell.angle_gamma   90.00
#
_symmetry.space_group_name_H-M   'P 1'
#
loop_
_entity.id
_entity.type
_entity.pdbx_description
1 polymer ?
#
loop_
_entity_poly.entity_id
_entity_poly.type
_entity_poly.pdbx_seq_one_letter_code
_entity_poly.pdbx_strand_id
1 'polypeptide(L)'
;GYCCDFGRKYRVVQIPANCCWTEVPPTLKVLYRQRVRWGHGLIQTFVRHRRFLFNWKYRQLGMVTLPYVLIFECLAPVIEFFGLLTFLYQALTGVVNWKTAVVIFFGLYAFCISLSLVVLFYDYSLGGSFRKVKSYLWIIGAAILEPFLYHPLIVVFSIKGYCNFLLNKKAVWGEMSRKGFAGSKKKEKSGEREKGGES
;
A
#
# COMPACT_ATOMS: atom_id res chain seq x y z
N GLY A 1 15.34 11.20 -12.22
CA GLY A 1 15.44 12.65 -12.20
C GLY A 1 16.87 13.13 -12.35
N TYR A 2 17.74 12.83 -11.37
CA TYR A 2 19.15 13.27 -11.40
C TYR A 2 19.93 12.77 -12.63
N CYS A 3 19.67 11.56 -13.10
CA CYS A 3 20.36 11.02 -14.27
C CYS A 3 20.10 11.81 -15.55
N CYS A 4 18.89 12.35 -15.71
CA CYS A 4 18.57 13.21 -16.87
C CYS A 4 19.20 14.58 -16.76
N ASP A 5 19.38 15.11 -15.53
CA ASP A 5 19.97 16.44 -15.30
C ASP A 5 21.48 16.47 -15.53
N PHE A 6 22.17 15.35 -15.27
CA PHE A 6 23.62 15.25 -15.45
C PHE A 6 24.04 14.67 -16.81
N GLY A 7 23.11 14.51 -17.75
CA GLY A 7 23.38 14.01 -19.10
C GLY A 7 23.89 12.57 -19.17
N ARG A 8 23.89 11.85 -18.06
CA ARG A 8 24.34 10.46 -17.98
C ARG A 8 23.20 9.53 -18.40
N LYS A 9 23.48 8.62 -19.32
CA LYS A 9 22.53 7.57 -19.77
C LYS A 9 22.62 6.39 -18.80
N TYR A 10 21.68 6.32 -17.84
CA TYR A 10 21.50 5.14 -16.99
C TYR A 10 20.31 4.32 -17.48
N ARG A 11 20.41 3.03 -17.38
CA ARG A 11 19.31 2.11 -17.65
C ARG A 11 18.84 1.51 -16.33
N VAL A 12 17.56 1.68 -16.03
CA VAL A 12 16.91 0.99 -14.90
C VAL A 12 16.40 -0.33 -15.42
N VAL A 13 16.82 -1.44 -14.79
CA VAL A 13 16.40 -2.80 -15.16
C VAL A 13 15.69 -3.41 -13.96
N GLN A 14 14.52 -3.98 -14.22
CA GLN A 14 13.80 -4.75 -13.22
C GLN A 14 14.37 -6.18 -13.22
N ILE A 15 14.75 -6.67 -12.06
CA ILE A 15 15.23 -8.05 -11.87
C ILE A 15 14.02 -8.91 -11.52
N PRO A 16 13.66 -9.91 -12.34
CA PRO A 16 12.49 -10.77 -12.10
C PRO A 16 12.78 -11.89 -11.09
N ALA A 17 13.52 -11.57 -10.03
CA ALA A 17 13.87 -12.52 -8.98
C ALA A 17 13.52 -11.94 -7.60
N ASN A 18 13.16 -12.81 -6.65
CA ASN A 18 12.88 -12.44 -5.28
C ASN A 18 14.18 -12.09 -4.54
N CYS A 19 14.63 -10.85 -4.67
CA CYS A 19 15.91 -10.39 -4.10
C CYS A 19 15.78 -9.94 -2.64
N CYS A 20 14.57 -9.76 -2.11
CA CYS A 20 14.36 -9.23 -0.78
C CYS A 20 13.14 -9.86 -0.10
N TRP A 21 13.32 -10.25 1.16
CA TRP A 21 12.24 -10.69 2.04
C TRP A 21 11.96 -9.59 3.07
N THR A 22 10.71 -9.20 3.22
CA THR A 22 10.30 -8.14 4.16
C THR A 22 9.17 -8.64 5.05
N GLU A 23 9.16 -8.18 6.30
CA GLU A 23 8.11 -8.49 7.26
C GLU A 23 6.97 -7.47 7.15
N VAL A 24 5.74 -8.00 7.26
CA VAL A 24 4.53 -7.17 7.37
C VAL A 24 4.49 -6.52 8.77
N PRO A 25 3.96 -5.29 8.91
CA PRO A 25 3.80 -4.64 10.21
C PRO A 25 3.00 -5.51 11.19
N PRO A 26 3.56 -5.92 12.32
CA PRO A 26 2.92 -6.86 13.24
C PRO A 26 1.82 -6.21 14.11
N THR A 27 1.77 -4.87 14.18
CA THR A 27 0.80 -4.12 14.98
C THR A 27 0.28 -2.89 14.25
N LEU A 28 -0.93 -2.44 14.61
CA LEU A 28 -1.52 -1.20 14.05
C LEU A 28 -0.63 0.03 14.30
N LYS A 29 0.09 0.08 15.43
CA LYS A 29 1.01 1.17 15.73
C LYS A 29 2.20 1.23 14.74
N VAL A 30 2.73 0.07 14.37
CA VAL A 30 3.81 -0.02 13.38
C VAL A 30 3.28 0.32 11.99
N LEU A 31 2.10 -0.18 11.63
CA LEU A 31 1.40 0.15 10.38
C LEU A 31 1.14 1.65 10.27
N TYR A 32 0.59 2.28 11.33
CA TYR A 32 0.38 3.73 11.39
C TYR A 32 1.66 4.50 11.10
N ARG A 33 2.76 4.19 11.82
CA ARG A 33 4.05 4.88 11.62
C ARG A 33 4.57 4.69 10.19
N GLN A 34 4.43 3.49 9.63
CA GLN A 34 4.85 3.19 8.27
C GLN A 34 4.05 4.01 7.25
N ARG A 35 2.72 4.02 7.35
CA ARG A 35 1.83 4.72 6.41
C ARG A 35 1.94 6.23 6.50
N VAL A 36 2.02 6.79 7.70
CA VAL A 36 2.26 8.23 7.90
C VAL A 36 3.59 8.66 7.26
N ARG A 37 4.64 7.85 7.42
CA ARG A 37 5.95 8.12 6.80
C ARG A 37 5.88 8.03 5.27
N TRP A 38 5.15 7.06 4.73
CA TRP A 38 4.97 6.92 3.29
C TRP A 38 4.20 8.11 2.70
N GLY A 39 3.09 8.52 3.32
CA GLY A 39 2.36 9.71 2.90
C GLY A 39 3.24 10.97 2.93
N HIS A 40 3.99 11.19 4.01
CA HIS A 40 4.94 12.30 4.12
C HIS A 40 5.98 12.25 2.98
N GLY A 41 6.63 11.10 2.76
CA GLY A 41 7.65 10.92 1.73
C GLY A 41 7.12 11.06 0.31
N LEU A 42 5.87 10.64 0.05
CA LEU A 42 5.21 10.78 -1.23
C LEU A 42 5.08 12.26 -1.62
N ILE A 43 4.48 13.07 -0.75
CA ILE A 43 4.33 14.52 -0.98
C ILE A 43 5.70 15.20 -1.08
N GLN A 44 6.64 14.87 -0.21
CA GLN A 44 8.01 15.42 -0.25
C GLN A 44 8.67 15.14 -1.60
N THR A 45 8.61 13.91 -2.08
CA THR A 45 9.16 13.50 -3.37
C THR A 45 8.48 14.25 -4.51
N PHE A 46 7.16 14.36 -4.45
CA PHE A 46 6.36 15.02 -5.46
C PHE A 46 6.71 16.52 -5.56
N VAL A 47 6.74 17.22 -4.44
CA VAL A 47 7.09 18.66 -4.38
C VAL A 47 8.52 18.90 -4.87
N ARG A 48 9.48 18.02 -4.50
CA ARG A 48 10.87 18.13 -4.95
C ARG A 48 11.03 17.93 -6.45
N HIS A 49 10.22 17.05 -7.04
CA HIS A 49 10.29 16.69 -8.46
C HIS A 49 9.20 17.33 -9.32
N ARG A 50 8.46 18.33 -8.80
CA ARG A 50 7.34 18.99 -9.50
C ARG A 50 7.71 19.56 -10.89
N ARG A 51 8.98 19.92 -11.13
CA ARG A 51 9.47 20.43 -12.41
C ARG A 51 9.39 19.40 -13.57
N PHE A 52 9.25 18.11 -13.23
CA PHE A 52 9.11 17.06 -14.24
C PHE A 52 7.66 16.84 -14.65
N LEU A 53 6.70 17.32 -13.85
CA LEU A 53 5.28 17.17 -14.10
C LEU A 53 4.86 17.93 -15.35
N PHE A 54 4.11 17.29 -16.24
CA PHE A 54 3.64 17.81 -17.52
C PHE A 54 4.76 18.34 -18.44
N ASN A 55 5.98 17.88 -18.27
CA ASN A 55 7.12 18.31 -19.05
C ASN A 55 7.50 17.27 -20.11
N TRP A 56 7.32 17.61 -21.38
CA TRP A 56 7.61 16.76 -22.53
C TRP A 56 9.07 16.29 -22.61
N LYS A 57 10.01 17.06 -22.07
CA LYS A 57 11.42 16.67 -22.02
C LYS A 57 11.65 15.33 -21.34
N TYR A 58 10.81 14.98 -20.37
CA TYR A 58 10.91 13.74 -19.60
C TYR A 58 9.99 12.62 -20.12
N ARG A 59 9.38 12.85 -21.30
CA ARG A 59 8.57 11.83 -22.03
C ARG A 59 7.56 11.14 -21.11
N GLN A 60 7.61 9.80 -21.07
CA GLN A 60 6.69 8.98 -20.28
C GLN A 60 6.70 9.31 -18.79
N LEU A 61 7.86 9.61 -18.20
CA LEU A 61 7.94 9.97 -16.77
C LEU A 61 7.14 11.23 -16.45
N GLY A 62 7.30 12.28 -17.26
CA GLY A 62 6.64 13.58 -17.01
C GLY A 62 5.19 13.63 -17.43
N MET A 63 4.82 12.92 -18.49
CA MET A 63 3.48 13.02 -19.09
C MET A 63 2.51 11.93 -18.63
N VAL A 64 3.02 10.79 -18.18
CA VAL A 64 2.16 9.66 -17.79
C VAL A 64 2.39 9.30 -16.33
N THR A 65 3.62 8.93 -15.93
CA THR A 65 3.89 8.39 -14.60
C THR A 65 3.62 9.40 -13.49
N LEU A 66 4.15 10.61 -13.58
CA LEU A 66 3.95 11.62 -12.52
C LEU A 66 2.50 12.13 -12.43
N PRO A 67 1.77 12.42 -13.52
CA PRO A 67 0.35 12.73 -13.45
C PRO A 67 -0.47 11.57 -12.85
N TYR A 68 -0.17 10.32 -13.22
CA TYR A 68 -0.81 9.15 -12.62
C TYR A 68 -0.59 9.09 -11.10
N VAL A 69 0.66 9.20 -10.62
CA VAL A 69 0.98 9.22 -9.19
C VAL A 69 0.30 10.39 -8.48
N LEU A 70 0.23 11.57 -9.12
CA LEU A 70 -0.47 12.73 -8.55
C LEU A 70 -1.94 12.41 -8.30
N ILE A 71 -2.63 11.92 -9.32
CA ILE A 71 -4.09 11.72 -9.27
C ILE A 71 -4.42 10.54 -8.36
N PHE A 72 -3.81 9.38 -8.59
CA PHE A 72 -4.22 8.13 -7.95
C PHE A 72 -3.52 7.82 -6.61
N GLU A 73 -2.38 8.44 -6.33
CA GLU A 73 -1.69 8.21 -5.06
C GLU A 73 -1.70 9.43 -4.13
N CYS A 74 -1.58 10.65 -4.67
CA CYS A 74 -1.57 11.85 -3.84
C CYS A 74 -2.96 12.42 -3.60
N LEU A 75 -3.79 12.55 -4.66
CA LEU A 75 -5.11 13.18 -4.56
C LEU A 75 -6.20 12.21 -4.12
N ALA A 76 -6.14 10.93 -4.51
CA ALA A 76 -7.18 9.97 -4.15
C ALA A 76 -7.46 9.91 -2.64
N PRO A 77 -6.46 9.76 -1.74
CA PRO A 77 -6.74 9.75 -0.30
C PRO A 77 -7.39 11.05 0.21
N VAL A 78 -7.09 12.18 -0.43
CA VAL A 78 -7.69 13.48 -0.07
C VAL A 78 -9.17 13.52 -0.46
N ILE A 79 -9.47 13.11 -1.71
CA ILE A 79 -10.84 13.05 -2.24
C ILE A 79 -11.67 12.06 -1.43
N GLU A 80 -11.13 10.89 -1.12
CA GLU A 80 -11.80 9.86 -0.32
C GLU A 80 -12.08 10.34 1.10
N PHE A 81 -11.13 11.03 1.73
CA PHE A 81 -11.30 11.58 3.08
C PHE A 81 -12.44 12.62 3.12
N PHE A 82 -12.44 13.57 2.19
CA PHE A 82 -13.52 14.56 2.11
C PHE A 82 -14.84 13.94 1.68
N GLY A 83 -14.82 12.97 0.79
CA GLY A 83 -16.00 12.19 0.40
C GLY A 83 -16.63 11.47 1.59
N LEU A 84 -15.81 10.84 2.44
CA LEU A 84 -16.28 10.20 3.68
C LEU A 84 -16.88 11.22 4.66
N LEU A 85 -16.22 12.37 4.86
CA LEU A 85 -16.74 13.44 5.74
C LEU A 85 -18.08 13.97 5.22
N THR A 86 -18.20 14.20 3.91
CA THR A 86 -19.43 14.68 3.27
C THR A 86 -20.55 13.64 3.43
N PHE A 87 -20.25 12.36 3.21
CA PHE A 87 -21.21 11.29 3.42
C PHE A 87 -21.71 11.21 4.87
N LEU A 88 -20.79 11.28 5.84
CA LEU A 88 -21.13 11.30 7.27
C LEU A 88 -22.01 12.50 7.64
N TYR A 89 -21.67 13.68 7.14
CA TYR A 89 -22.48 14.88 7.35
C TYR A 89 -23.90 14.71 6.79
N GLN A 90 -24.04 14.24 5.56
CA GLN A 90 -25.35 13.98 4.93
C GLN A 90 -26.14 12.90 5.69
N ALA A 91 -25.47 11.86 6.19
CA ALA A 91 -26.11 10.81 6.98
C ALA A 91 -26.66 11.35 8.30
N LEU A 92 -25.92 12.23 8.99
CA LEU A 92 -26.34 12.86 10.25
C LEU A 92 -27.48 13.87 10.05
N THR A 93 -27.50 14.58 8.92
CA THR A 93 -28.56 15.57 8.59
C THR A 93 -29.80 14.95 7.95
N GLY A 94 -29.78 13.63 7.67
CA GLY A 94 -30.89 12.93 7.06
C GLY A 94 -31.11 13.23 5.55
N VAL A 95 -30.18 13.93 4.90
CA VAL A 95 -30.27 14.34 3.48
C VAL A 95 -29.80 13.23 2.53
N VAL A 96 -29.25 12.13 3.06
CA VAL A 96 -28.72 11.03 2.25
C VAL A 96 -29.79 10.36 1.42
N ASN A 97 -29.56 10.27 0.12
CA ASN A 97 -30.32 9.37 -0.73
C ASN A 97 -29.78 7.93 -0.58
N TRP A 98 -30.37 7.19 0.34
CA TRP A 98 -29.93 5.82 0.65
C TRP A 98 -29.95 4.87 -0.55
N LYS A 99 -30.90 5.02 -1.49
CA LYS A 99 -30.96 4.20 -2.70
C LYS A 99 -29.69 4.39 -3.54
N THR A 100 -29.33 5.64 -3.80
CA THR A 100 -28.13 5.98 -4.56
C THR A 100 -26.84 5.56 -3.80
N ALA A 101 -26.79 5.80 -2.50
CA ALA A 101 -25.64 5.43 -1.67
C ALA A 101 -25.38 3.91 -1.70
N VAL A 102 -26.43 3.11 -1.57
CA VAL A 102 -26.34 1.63 -1.62
C VAL A 102 -25.86 1.14 -2.99
N VAL A 103 -26.40 1.70 -4.09
CA VAL A 103 -26.00 1.30 -5.45
C VAL A 103 -24.53 1.62 -5.71
N ILE A 104 -24.08 2.83 -5.34
CA ILE A 104 -22.66 3.23 -5.50
C ILE A 104 -21.76 2.34 -4.62
N PHE A 105 -22.15 2.11 -3.37
CA PHE A 105 -21.40 1.27 -2.45
C PHE A 105 -21.19 -0.15 -2.98
N PHE A 106 -22.27 -0.83 -3.38
CA PHE A 106 -22.17 -2.18 -3.91
C PHE A 106 -21.46 -2.24 -5.26
N GLY A 107 -21.60 -1.22 -6.11
CA GLY A 107 -20.89 -1.13 -7.37
C GLY A 107 -19.38 -1.03 -7.19
N LEU A 108 -18.91 -0.13 -6.33
CA LEU A 108 -17.49 0.01 -5.98
C LEU A 108 -16.94 -1.24 -5.31
N TYR A 109 -17.72 -1.82 -4.40
CA TYR A 109 -17.33 -3.03 -3.69
C TYR A 109 -17.17 -4.23 -4.62
N ALA A 110 -18.13 -4.44 -5.52
CA ALA A 110 -18.07 -5.48 -6.54
C ALA A 110 -16.86 -5.30 -7.47
N PHE A 111 -16.55 -4.05 -7.84
CA PHE A 111 -15.37 -3.72 -8.63
C PHE A 111 -14.07 -4.08 -7.91
N CYS A 112 -13.92 -3.70 -6.63
CA CYS A 112 -12.73 -4.03 -5.81
C CYS A 112 -12.55 -5.55 -5.68
N ILE A 113 -13.63 -6.29 -5.40
CA ILE A 113 -13.59 -7.75 -5.31
C ILE A 113 -13.18 -8.36 -6.65
N SER A 114 -13.76 -7.89 -7.75
CA SER A 114 -13.44 -8.40 -9.10
C SER A 114 -11.96 -8.24 -9.42
N LEU A 115 -11.37 -7.08 -9.12
CA LEU A 115 -9.93 -6.86 -9.29
C LEU A 115 -9.09 -7.81 -8.42
N SER A 116 -9.46 -7.99 -7.17
CA SER A 116 -8.76 -8.92 -6.26
C SER A 116 -8.82 -10.35 -6.75
N LEU A 117 -9.97 -10.80 -7.26
CA LEU A 117 -10.14 -12.13 -7.84
C LEU A 117 -9.31 -12.33 -9.10
N VAL A 118 -9.24 -11.31 -9.97
CA VAL A 118 -8.39 -11.35 -11.17
C VAL A 118 -6.92 -11.51 -10.80
N VAL A 119 -6.44 -10.75 -9.81
CA VAL A 119 -5.05 -10.84 -9.34
C VAL A 119 -4.76 -12.22 -8.74
N LEU A 120 -5.66 -12.75 -7.93
CA LEU A 120 -5.52 -14.09 -7.34
C LEU A 120 -5.53 -15.20 -8.39
N PHE A 121 -6.41 -15.09 -9.39
CA PHE A 121 -6.46 -16.03 -10.51
C PHE A 121 -5.16 -16.00 -11.32
N TYR A 122 -4.63 -14.80 -11.57
CA TYR A 122 -3.37 -14.64 -12.27
C TYR A 122 -2.20 -15.24 -11.49
N ASP A 123 -2.11 -14.98 -10.16
CA ASP A 123 -1.10 -15.59 -9.28
C ASP A 123 -1.19 -17.13 -9.30
N TYR A 124 -2.40 -17.67 -9.21
CA TYR A 124 -2.64 -19.11 -9.30
C TYR A 124 -2.17 -19.69 -10.63
N SER A 125 -2.46 -19.01 -11.74
CA SER A 125 -2.09 -19.44 -13.10
C SER A 125 -0.57 -19.42 -13.35
N LEU A 126 0.18 -18.57 -12.66
CA LEU A 126 1.65 -18.48 -12.75
C LEU A 126 2.40 -19.46 -11.82
N GLY A 127 1.71 -20.42 -11.24
CA GLY A 127 2.33 -21.42 -10.36
C GLY A 127 2.11 -21.18 -8.87
N GLY A 128 1.33 -20.15 -8.52
CA GLY A 128 0.82 -19.85 -7.19
C GLY A 128 1.88 -19.63 -6.12
N SER A 129 1.93 -18.45 -5.55
CA SER A 129 2.80 -18.15 -4.39
C SER A 129 2.37 -18.95 -3.14
N PHE A 130 1.12 -19.40 -3.10
CA PHE A 130 0.54 -20.13 -1.99
C PHE A 130 0.27 -21.58 -2.33
N ARG A 131 0.95 -22.51 -1.66
CA ARG A 131 0.79 -23.96 -1.91
C ARG A 131 -0.50 -24.58 -1.34
N LYS A 132 -1.22 -23.88 -0.46
CA LYS A 132 -2.39 -24.42 0.27
C LYS A 132 -3.66 -23.66 -0.08
N VAL A 133 -4.72 -24.35 -0.47
CA VAL A 133 -6.06 -23.78 -0.72
C VAL A 133 -6.55 -22.93 0.46
N LYS A 134 -6.28 -23.34 1.69
CA LYS A 134 -6.62 -22.58 2.90
C LYS A 134 -6.03 -21.16 2.89
N SER A 135 -4.84 -20.96 2.31
CA SER A 135 -4.21 -19.63 2.21
C SER A 135 -4.98 -18.73 1.25
N TYR A 136 -5.46 -19.26 0.12
CA TYR A 136 -6.29 -18.51 -0.82
C TYR A 136 -7.63 -18.08 -0.19
N LEU A 137 -8.28 -18.95 0.58
CA LEU A 137 -9.51 -18.61 1.29
C LEU A 137 -9.30 -17.47 2.31
N TRP A 138 -8.18 -17.47 3.02
CA TRP A 138 -7.83 -16.37 3.93
C TRP A 138 -7.59 -15.06 3.18
N ILE A 139 -6.95 -15.09 2.02
CA ILE A 139 -6.70 -13.90 1.18
C ILE A 139 -8.02 -13.37 0.61
N ILE A 140 -8.91 -14.24 0.14
CA ILE A 140 -10.25 -13.82 -0.30
C ILE A 140 -11.02 -13.17 0.84
N GLY A 141 -11.02 -13.76 2.04
CA GLY A 141 -11.64 -13.17 3.23
C GLY A 141 -11.04 -11.81 3.58
N ALA A 142 -9.71 -11.67 3.50
CA ALA A 142 -9.05 -10.40 3.71
C ALA A 142 -9.42 -9.35 2.65
N ALA A 143 -9.51 -9.74 1.37
CA ALA A 143 -9.93 -8.86 0.28
C ALA A 143 -11.38 -8.37 0.44
N ILE A 144 -12.26 -9.19 1.00
CA ILE A 144 -13.65 -8.81 1.33
C ILE A 144 -13.69 -7.79 2.47
N LEU A 145 -12.83 -7.92 3.47
CA LEU A 145 -12.80 -7.04 4.65
C LEU A 145 -11.98 -5.76 4.43
N GLU A 146 -11.07 -5.77 3.46
CA GLU A 146 -10.13 -4.68 3.20
C GLU A 146 -10.82 -3.33 2.99
N PRO A 147 -11.85 -3.18 2.13
CA PRO A 147 -12.49 -1.89 1.88
C PRO A 147 -13.15 -1.27 3.12
N PHE A 148 -13.57 -2.10 4.08
CA PHE A 148 -14.27 -1.63 5.28
C PHE A 148 -13.35 -1.27 6.44
N LEU A 149 -12.30 -2.06 6.66
CA LEU A 149 -11.45 -1.93 7.84
C LEU A 149 -10.10 -1.32 7.53
N TYR A 150 -9.44 -1.86 6.52
CA TYR A 150 -8.06 -1.50 6.23
C TYR A 150 -7.95 -0.20 5.41
N HIS A 151 -8.74 -0.08 4.36
CA HIS A 151 -8.67 1.07 3.44
C HIS A 151 -8.96 2.42 4.12
N PRO A 152 -10.03 2.59 4.93
CA PRO A 152 -10.29 3.85 5.63
C PRO A 152 -9.15 4.24 6.59
N LEU A 153 -8.54 3.25 7.26
CA LEU A 153 -7.39 3.51 8.13
C LEU A 153 -6.19 4.03 7.34
N ILE A 154 -5.92 3.43 6.17
CA ILE A 154 -4.81 3.87 5.30
C ILE A 154 -5.03 5.29 4.79
N VAL A 155 -6.26 5.65 4.41
CA VAL A 155 -6.62 7.00 3.99
C VAL A 155 -6.31 8.01 5.11
N VAL A 156 -6.78 7.76 6.33
CA VAL A 156 -6.53 8.64 7.49
C VAL A 156 -5.03 8.76 7.80
N PHE A 157 -4.30 7.64 7.74
CA PHE A 157 -2.86 7.64 7.99
C PHE A 157 -2.07 8.40 6.91
N SER A 158 -2.50 8.31 5.65
CA SER A 158 -1.91 9.05 4.54
C SER A 158 -2.13 10.56 4.69
N ILE A 159 -3.36 10.97 5.00
CA ILE A 159 -3.68 12.38 5.29
C ILE A 159 -2.85 12.91 6.46
N LYS A 160 -2.69 12.13 7.52
CA LYS A 160 -1.80 12.51 8.63
C LYS A 160 -0.35 12.69 8.17
N GLY A 161 0.12 11.87 7.26
CA GLY A 161 1.44 12.01 6.62
C GLY A 161 1.56 13.33 5.85
N TYR A 162 0.56 13.68 5.07
CA TYR A 162 0.50 14.93 4.31
C TYR A 162 0.49 16.16 5.25
N CYS A 163 -0.33 16.14 6.30
CA CYS A 163 -0.34 17.20 7.31
C CYS A 163 1.03 17.35 8.00
N ASN A 164 1.70 16.24 8.31
CA ASN A 164 3.03 16.31 8.92
C ASN A 164 4.06 16.96 7.98
N PHE A 165 3.98 16.71 6.68
CA PHE A 165 4.84 17.39 5.69
C PHE A 165 4.54 18.89 5.63
N LEU A 166 3.26 19.28 5.53
CA LEU A 166 2.85 20.68 5.47
C LEU A 166 3.23 21.47 6.74
N LEU A 167 3.21 20.81 7.90
CA LEU A 167 3.61 21.39 9.18
C LEU A 167 5.14 21.34 9.41
N ASN A 168 5.93 21.02 8.40
CA ASN A 168 7.41 20.89 8.48
C ASN A 168 7.90 19.97 9.62
N LYS A 169 7.11 18.98 10.03
CA LYS A 169 7.54 18.01 11.03
C LYS A 169 8.58 17.08 10.43
N LYS A 170 9.74 16.96 11.10
CA LYS A 170 10.79 16.03 10.66
C LYS A 170 10.22 14.59 10.63
N ALA A 171 10.44 13.89 9.53
CA ALA A 171 10.14 12.47 9.44
C ALA A 171 11.04 11.71 10.43
N VAL A 172 10.47 11.26 11.54
CA VAL A 172 11.23 10.46 12.52
C VAL A 172 11.33 9.04 12.01
N TRP A 173 12.56 8.61 11.73
CA TRP A 173 12.88 7.21 11.49
C TRP A 173 12.82 6.49 12.84
N GLY A 174 11.63 6.01 13.22
CA GLY A 174 11.51 5.20 14.41
C GLY A 174 12.10 3.80 14.19
N GLU A 175 12.67 3.21 15.23
CA GLU A 175 13.07 1.80 15.23
C GLU A 175 11.86 0.93 14.89
N MET A 176 11.92 0.23 13.77
CA MET A 176 10.97 -0.82 13.47
C MET A 176 11.44 -2.06 14.22
N SER A 177 10.73 -2.42 15.29
CA SER A 177 10.95 -3.70 15.98
C SER A 177 10.66 -4.82 14.98
N ARG A 178 11.70 -5.38 14.40
CA ARG A 178 11.62 -6.58 13.57
C ARG A 178 11.65 -7.77 14.50
N LYS A 179 10.66 -8.65 14.41
CA LYS A 179 10.69 -9.92 15.17
C LYS A 179 11.74 -10.90 14.65
N GLY A 180 12.30 -10.63 13.47
CA GLY A 180 13.35 -11.41 12.83
C GLY A 180 12.94 -12.86 12.53
N PHE A 181 13.47 -13.44 11.47
CA PHE A 181 13.30 -14.86 11.17
C PHE A 181 14.09 -15.78 12.14
N ALA A 182 14.77 -15.23 13.14
CA ALA A 182 15.59 -15.97 14.10
C ALA A 182 14.79 -16.96 14.97
N GLY A 183 13.48 -16.75 15.16
CA GLY A 183 12.61 -17.66 15.91
C GLY A 183 12.34 -19.00 15.20
N SER A 184 12.44 -19.07 13.88
CA SER A 184 12.22 -20.29 13.10
C SER A 184 13.45 -21.22 13.16
N LYS A 185 14.66 -20.68 13.09
CA LYS A 185 15.90 -21.47 13.14
C LYS A 185 16.16 -22.11 14.50
N LYS A 186 15.62 -21.56 15.59
CA LYS A 186 15.79 -22.13 16.94
C LYS A 186 14.89 -23.35 17.17
N LYS A 187 13.73 -23.41 16.50
CA LYS A 187 12.85 -24.59 16.54
C LYS A 187 13.37 -25.74 15.66
N GLU A 188 14.00 -25.45 14.56
CA GLU A 188 14.61 -26.46 13.69
C GLU A 188 15.82 -27.13 14.37
N LYS A 189 16.70 -26.35 15.01
CA LYS A 189 17.87 -26.90 15.73
C LYS A 189 17.53 -27.62 17.01
N SER A 190 16.40 -27.33 17.68
CA SER A 190 15.95 -28.13 18.83
C SER A 190 15.31 -29.46 18.39
N GLY A 191 14.60 -29.49 17.23
CA GLY A 191 14.03 -30.72 16.67
C GLY A 191 15.07 -31.70 16.08
N GLU A 192 16.22 -31.21 15.64
CA GLU A 192 17.32 -32.05 15.17
C GLU A 192 18.14 -32.64 16.30
N ARG A 193 18.23 -31.96 17.45
CA ARG A 193 18.94 -32.51 18.65
C ARG A 193 18.14 -33.57 19.37
N GLU A 194 16.80 -33.54 19.31
CA GLU A 194 15.96 -34.63 19.89
C GLU A 194 15.96 -35.90 19.04
N LYS A 195 16.19 -35.80 17.72
CA LYS A 195 16.26 -36.97 16.82
C LYS A 195 17.64 -37.62 16.71
N GLY A 196 18.69 -36.98 17.21
CA GLY A 196 20.07 -37.47 17.16
C GLY A 196 20.56 -38.11 18.49
N GLY A 197 19.68 -38.26 19.52
CA GLY A 197 20.00 -38.81 20.80
C GLY A 197 19.49 -40.24 21.04
N GLU A 198 18.88 -40.89 20.05
CA GLU A 198 18.41 -42.28 20.10
C GLU A 198 19.11 -43.10 19.01
N SER A 199 20.40 -43.34 19.19
CA SER A 199 21.13 -44.40 18.47
C SER A 199 22.31 -44.87 19.31
#